data_dd3ce53c5ea08ea24ff7f1c9150da1dd
#
_entry.id   dd3ce53c5ea08ea24ff7f1c9150da1dd
#
_cell.length_a   1.000
_cell.length_b   1.000
_cell.length_c   1.000
_cell.angle_alpha   90.00
_cell.angle_beta   90.00
_cell.angle_gamma   90.00
#
_symmetry.space_group_name_H-M   'P 1'
#
loop_
_entity.id
_entity.type
_entity.pdbx_description
1 polymer ?
#
loop_
_entity_poly.entity_id
_entity_poly.type
_entity_poly.pdbx_seq_one_letter_code
_entity_poly.pdbx_strand_id
1 'polypeptide(L)'
;LRYKNIVCDRCGVEVTRSKVRRERMGHIELAAPCSHIWFFKGVPSKMGLVLDMSPRDLEEVLYFVSYVVIDPGAAPLEVKQTLSDKEYRAYYEKYGNTFKVGMGAEAIKELLKQVDIDKEVEDLRRELENTTGQKRIRLVKRLDCLVAFQESGNKPEWMVLDVLPVIPPELRPMIQLDGGRFATSDLNDLYRRIINRNNRLKKLLELGAPTIIVQNEKRMLQEAVDSLFDNGRRGRSVTGAGNRALKSLSSMLKSKQGRFRQNLLGKRV
;
A
#
# COMPACT_ATOMS: atom_id res chain seq x y z
N LEU A 1 36.51 -7.59 -17.20
CA LEU A 1 35.86 -6.46 -17.89
C LEU A 1 36.74 -5.22 -17.81
N ARG A 2 37.35 -4.81 -18.94
CA ARG A 2 38.31 -3.69 -19.03
C ARG A 2 37.70 -2.33 -18.63
N TYR A 3 36.38 -2.16 -18.84
CA TYR A 3 35.65 -0.91 -18.58
C TYR A 3 34.59 -1.04 -17.49
N LYS A 4 34.79 -1.96 -16.56
CA LYS A 4 33.84 -2.18 -15.45
C LYS A 4 33.71 -0.92 -14.58
N ASN A 5 32.47 -0.59 -14.20
CA ASN A 5 32.10 0.54 -13.33
C ASN A 5 32.33 1.93 -13.96
N ILE A 6 32.56 2.04 -15.27
CA ILE A 6 32.56 3.32 -15.96
C ILE A 6 31.12 3.71 -16.26
N VAL A 7 30.77 4.93 -15.92
CA VAL A 7 29.45 5.52 -16.21
C VAL A 7 29.57 6.40 -17.46
N CYS A 8 28.65 6.25 -18.41
CA CYS A 8 28.62 7.07 -19.61
C CYS A 8 28.18 8.50 -19.26
N ASP A 9 28.99 9.50 -19.59
CA ASP A 9 28.72 10.92 -19.31
C ASP A 9 27.47 11.45 -20.03
N ARG A 10 27.10 10.85 -21.18
CA ARG A 10 25.92 11.28 -21.95
C ARG A 10 24.61 10.69 -21.47
N CYS A 11 24.58 9.41 -21.10
CA CYS A 11 23.33 8.70 -20.79
C CYS A 11 23.27 8.12 -19.37
N GLY A 12 24.32 8.25 -18.57
CA GLY A 12 24.39 7.76 -17.20
C GLY A 12 24.38 6.23 -17.06
N VAL A 13 24.54 5.48 -18.17
CA VAL A 13 24.57 4.03 -18.13
C VAL A 13 25.92 3.54 -17.62
N GLU A 14 25.90 2.68 -16.61
CA GLU A 14 27.07 2.03 -16.05
C GLU A 14 27.45 0.79 -16.89
N VAL A 15 28.75 0.65 -17.21
CA VAL A 15 29.29 -0.54 -17.88
C VAL A 15 29.42 -1.68 -16.86
N THR A 16 28.51 -2.64 -16.95
CA THR A 16 28.41 -3.75 -16.02
C THR A 16 27.97 -5.03 -16.74
N ARG A 17 27.86 -6.15 -16.02
CA ARG A 17 27.39 -7.41 -16.60
C ARG A 17 25.87 -7.31 -16.90
N SER A 18 25.42 -7.94 -17.98
CA SER A 18 24.00 -7.97 -18.37
C SER A 18 23.09 -8.52 -17.27
N LYS A 19 23.60 -9.43 -16.43
CA LYS A 19 22.88 -10.04 -15.30
C LYS A 19 22.28 -9.03 -14.32
N VAL A 20 22.92 -7.85 -14.15
CA VAL A 20 22.40 -6.81 -13.23
C VAL A 20 21.02 -6.29 -13.63
N ARG A 21 20.65 -6.39 -14.90
CA ARG A 21 19.31 -6.01 -15.37
C ARG A 21 18.19 -6.91 -14.83
N ARG A 22 18.53 -8.09 -14.32
CA ARG A 22 17.63 -9.04 -13.66
C ARG A 22 17.65 -8.91 -12.14
N GLU A 23 18.72 -8.37 -11.58
CA GLU A 23 19.01 -8.40 -10.15
C GLU A 23 18.80 -7.05 -9.47
N ARG A 24 19.15 -5.94 -10.16
CA ARG A 24 19.04 -4.62 -9.53
C ARG A 24 17.59 -4.16 -9.45
N MET A 25 17.16 -3.93 -8.22
CA MET A 25 15.89 -3.28 -7.90
C MET A 25 16.03 -1.76 -7.96
N GLY A 26 15.00 -1.09 -8.46
CA GLY A 26 14.83 0.35 -8.29
C GLY A 26 13.86 0.65 -7.14
N HIS A 27 13.61 1.94 -6.87
CA HIS A 27 12.62 2.38 -5.91
C HIS A 27 12.00 3.71 -6.31
N ILE A 28 10.80 3.97 -5.80
CA ILE A 28 10.09 5.24 -5.93
C ILE A 28 9.79 5.74 -4.52
N GLU A 29 10.38 6.86 -4.14
CA GLU A 29 10.03 7.56 -2.89
C GLU A 29 8.66 8.21 -3.06
N LEU A 30 7.69 7.76 -2.26
CA LEU A 30 6.33 8.26 -2.32
C LEU A 30 6.21 9.61 -1.62
N ALA A 31 5.52 10.56 -2.25
CA ALA A 31 5.24 11.88 -1.67
C ALA A 31 4.27 11.82 -0.48
N ALA A 32 3.48 10.76 -0.41
CA ALA A 32 2.65 10.42 0.74
C ALA A 32 2.66 8.90 0.94
N PRO A 33 2.60 8.40 2.17
CA PRO A 33 2.53 6.97 2.44
C PRO A 33 1.32 6.32 1.77
N CYS A 34 1.48 5.10 1.28
CA CYS A 34 0.41 4.31 0.68
C CYS A 34 0.28 2.95 1.37
N SER A 35 -0.95 2.53 1.62
CA SER A 35 -1.26 1.23 2.18
C SER A 35 -1.00 0.11 1.16
N HIS A 36 -0.46 -1.01 1.62
CA HIS A 36 -0.32 -2.19 0.78
C HIS A 36 -1.65 -2.96 0.73
N ILE A 37 -2.24 -3.08 -0.46
CA ILE A 37 -3.58 -3.64 -0.66
C ILE A 37 -3.71 -5.10 -0.17
N TRP A 38 -2.67 -5.90 -0.18
CA TRP A 38 -2.71 -7.28 0.29
C TRP A 38 -2.99 -7.38 1.80
N PHE A 39 -2.50 -6.42 2.59
CA PHE A 39 -2.73 -6.38 4.03
C PHE A 39 -4.06 -5.71 4.40
N PHE A 40 -4.57 -4.86 3.50
CA PHE A 40 -5.86 -4.19 3.67
C PHE A 40 -7.04 -5.04 3.15
N LYS A 41 -7.02 -5.45 1.88
CA LYS A 41 -8.11 -6.20 1.20
C LYS A 41 -7.96 -7.72 1.28
N GLY A 42 -6.99 -8.24 2.01
CA GLY A 42 -6.91 -9.66 2.33
C GLY A 42 -8.14 -10.14 3.13
N VAL A 43 -8.43 -11.42 3.11
CA VAL A 43 -9.49 -12.01 3.92
C VAL A 43 -8.84 -13.08 4.82
N PRO A 44 -8.75 -12.81 6.13
CA PRO A 44 -9.08 -11.57 6.84
C PRO A 44 -8.10 -10.43 6.58
N SER A 45 -8.55 -9.17 6.76
CA SER A 45 -7.68 -7.99 6.67
C SER A 45 -6.65 -7.98 7.81
N LYS A 46 -5.36 -8.02 7.49
CA LYS A 46 -4.30 -7.98 8.51
C LYS A 46 -4.29 -6.64 9.26
N MET A 47 -4.42 -5.53 8.53
CA MET A 47 -4.54 -4.20 9.15
C MET A 47 -5.77 -4.11 10.05
N GLY A 48 -6.92 -4.62 9.59
CA GLY A 48 -8.14 -4.63 10.38
C GLY A 48 -8.03 -5.46 11.65
N LEU A 49 -7.31 -6.59 11.61
CA LEU A 49 -7.06 -7.43 12.78
C LEU A 49 -6.14 -6.73 13.80
N VAL A 50 -5.05 -6.11 13.33
CA VAL A 50 -4.09 -5.41 14.21
C VAL A 50 -4.75 -4.20 14.88
N LEU A 51 -5.46 -3.37 14.11
CA LEU A 51 -6.10 -2.15 14.62
C LEU A 51 -7.44 -2.41 15.34
N ASP A 52 -8.00 -3.62 15.22
CA ASP A 52 -9.37 -3.94 15.61
C ASP A 52 -10.42 -3.01 14.98
N MET A 53 -10.20 -2.66 13.72
CA MET A 53 -11.09 -1.84 12.91
C MET A 53 -11.87 -2.69 11.90
N SER A 54 -13.11 -2.27 11.59
CA SER A 54 -13.87 -2.93 10.53
C SER A 54 -13.23 -2.67 9.17
N PRO A 55 -13.33 -3.60 8.21
CA PRO A 55 -12.82 -3.39 6.84
C PRO A 55 -13.46 -2.18 6.14
N ARG A 56 -14.70 -1.84 6.50
CA ARG A 56 -15.42 -0.69 5.96
C ARG A 56 -14.83 0.63 6.46
N ASP A 57 -14.68 0.75 7.79
CA ASP A 57 -14.13 1.96 8.40
C ASP A 57 -12.69 2.20 7.92
N LEU A 58 -11.90 1.12 7.83
CA LEU A 58 -10.55 1.18 7.32
C LEU A 58 -10.52 1.65 5.84
N GLU A 59 -11.45 1.18 5.01
CA GLU A 59 -11.58 1.63 3.62
C GLU A 59 -11.95 3.11 3.53
N GLU A 60 -12.92 3.56 4.31
CA GLU A 60 -13.35 4.96 4.33
C GLU A 60 -12.20 5.89 4.70
N VAL A 61 -11.38 5.51 5.68
CA VAL A 61 -10.20 6.29 6.08
C VAL A 61 -9.12 6.29 5.00
N LEU A 62 -8.73 5.12 4.48
CA LEU A 62 -7.66 4.99 3.49
C LEU A 62 -7.93 5.74 2.19
N TYR A 63 -9.21 5.85 1.79
CA TYR A 63 -9.60 6.53 0.55
C TYR A 63 -10.20 7.92 0.76
N PHE A 64 -9.91 8.54 1.90
CA PHE A 64 -10.22 9.95 2.16
C PHE A 64 -11.73 10.26 2.18
N VAL A 65 -12.56 9.33 2.63
CA VAL A 65 -14.00 9.52 2.85
C VAL A 65 -14.29 10.01 4.26
N SER A 66 -13.64 9.40 5.26
CA SER A 66 -13.83 9.70 6.69
C SER A 66 -12.50 9.99 7.37
N TYR A 67 -12.54 10.82 8.42
CA TYR A 67 -11.42 10.99 9.33
C TYR A 67 -11.35 9.84 10.33
N VAL A 68 -10.15 9.60 10.87
CA VAL A 68 -9.95 8.70 12.03
C VAL A 68 -9.29 9.46 13.16
N VAL A 69 -9.75 9.22 14.37
CA VAL A 69 -9.19 9.82 15.59
C VAL A 69 -7.89 9.10 15.95
N ILE A 70 -6.80 9.86 15.98
CA ILE A 70 -5.45 9.38 16.35
C ILE A 70 -5.21 9.63 17.84
N ASP A 71 -5.61 10.82 18.31
CA ASP A 71 -5.55 11.23 19.71
C ASP A 71 -6.82 12.02 20.05
N PRO A 72 -7.66 11.54 20.97
CA PRO A 72 -8.90 12.22 21.36
C PRO A 72 -8.67 13.51 22.15
N GLY A 73 -7.51 13.69 22.78
CA GLY A 73 -7.20 14.86 23.59
C GLY A 73 -8.30 15.17 24.63
N ALA A 74 -8.86 16.39 24.58
CA ALA A 74 -9.94 16.83 25.47
C ALA A 74 -11.36 16.55 24.92
N ALA A 75 -11.48 16.01 23.71
CA ALA A 75 -12.77 15.72 23.10
C ALA A 75 -13.31 14.35 23.59
N PRO A 76 -14.64 14.19 23.72
CA PRO A 76 -15.27 12.93 24.10
C PRO A 76 -15.30 11.98 22.90
N LEU A 77 -14.13 11.60 22.41
CA LEU A 77 -13.90 10.72 21.28
C LEU A 77 -13.05 9.53 21.71
N GLU A 78 -13.15 8.45 20.97
CA GLU A 78 -12.30 7.27 21.18
C GLU A 78 -11.21 7.19 20.09
N VAL A 79 -10.04 6.67 20.46
CA VAL A 79 -8.98 6.36 19.47
C VAL A 79 -9.51 5.37 18.44
N LYS A 80 -9.19 5.55 17.17
CA LYS A 80 -9.68 4.77 16.03
C LYS A 80 -11.15 5.01 15.65
N GLN A 81 -11.87 5.88 16.34
CA GLN A 81 -13.22 6.27 15.93
C GLN A 81 -13.17 6.99 14.57
N THR A 82 -14.10 6.66 13.69
CA THR A 82 -14.24 7.33 12.40
C THR A 82 -15.22 8.49 12.50
N LEU A 83 -14.89 9.61 11.86
CA LEU A 83 -15.71 10.82 11.83
C LEU A 83 -15.96 11.23 10.37
N SER A 84 -17.20 11.57 10.06
CA SER A 84 -17.54 12.25 8.83
C SER A 84 -17.01 13.70 8.83
N ASP A 85 -16.94 14.34 7.67
CA ASP A 85 -16.53 15.77 7.56
C ASP A 85 -17.42 16.69 8.41
N LYS A 86 -18.74 16.39 8.49
CA LYS A 86 -19.68 17.15 9.30
C LYS A 86 -19.41 17.02 10.81
N GLU A 87 -19.17 15.80 11.28
CA GLU A 87 -18.84 15.53 12.68
C GLU A 87 -17.50 16.14 13.05
N TYR A 88 -16.48 15.98 12.18
CA TYR A 88 -15.17 16.61 12.39
C TYR A 88 -15.30 18.13 12.60
N ARG A 89 -16.05 18.83 11.74
CA ARG A 89 -16.25 20.28 11.87
C ARG A 89 -16.95 20.64 13.17
N ALA A 90 -17.98 19.89 13.57
CA ALA A 90 -18.70 20.13 14.82
C ALA A 90 -17.78 19.96 16.06
N TYR A 91 -16.94 18.92 16.07
CA TYR A 91 -15.95 18.75 17.13
C TYR A 91 -14.85 19.81 17.10
N TYR A 92 -14.40 20.19 15.91
CA TYR A 92 -13.38 21.23 15.75
C TYR A 92 -13.86 22.60 16.23
N GLU A 93 -15.10 22.99 15.94
CA GLU A 93 -15.72 24.22 16.46
C GLU A 93 -15.79 24.24 17.99
N LYS A 94 -16.02 23.08 18.60
CA LYS A 94 -16.20 22.97 20.06
C LYS A 94 -14.89 22.80 20.84
N TYR A 95 -13.95 22.04 20.29
CA TYR A 95 -12.72 21.63 20.99
C TYR A 95 -11.43 22.16 20.33
N GLY A 96 -11.53 22.82 19.16
CA GLY A 96 -10.38 23.38 18.45
C GLY A 96 -9.32 22.32 18.10
N ASN A 97 -8.06 22.66 18.32
CA ASN A 97 -6.90 21.80 18.03
C ASN A 97 -6.51 20.87 19.20
N THR A 98 -7.40 20.62 20.16
CA THR A 98 -7.09 19.78 21.34
C THR A 98 -7.09 18.28 21.04
N PHE A 99 -7.58 17.85 19.91
CA PHE A 99 -7.61 16.46 19.46
C PHE A 99 -6.95 16.32 18.08
N LYS A 100 -6.42 15.15 17.79
CA LYS A 100 -5.73 14.84 16.53
C LYS A 100 -6.52 13.83 15.72
N VAL A 101 -6.82 14.19 14.49
CA VAL A 101 -7.42 13.31 13.48
C VAL A 101 -6.59 13.28 12.22
N GLY A 102 -6.79 12.27 11.40
CA GLY A 102 -6.13 12.17 10.11
C GLY A 102 -6.96 11.40 9.10
N MET A 103 -6.49 11.40 7.85
CA MET A 103 -7.06 10.64 6.75
C MET A 103 -5.96 9.91 5.98
N GLY A 104 -6.35 8.87 5.26
CA GLY A 104 -5.45 8.13 4.38
C GLY A 104 -4.48 7.19 5.10
N ALA A 105 -3.54 6.64 4.35
CA ALA A 105 -2.58 5.68 4.87
C ALA A 105 -1.62 6.28 5.91
N GLU A 106 -1.39 7.58 5.89
CA GLU A 106 -0.58 8.29 6.87
C GLU A 106 -1.17 8.18 8.28
N ALA A 107 -2.47 8.44 8.41
CA ALA A 107 -3.20 8.30 9.68
C ALA A 107 -3.21 6.85 10.17
N ILE A 108 -3.44 5.89 9.27
CA ILE A 108 -3.39 4.46 9.61
C ILE A 108 -1.98 4.05 10.06
N LYS A 109 -0.93 4.58 9.44
CA LYS A 109 0.45 4.33 9.84
C LYS A 109 0.73 4.82 11.26
N GLU A 110 0.24 6.01 11.61
CA GLU A 110 0.37 6.53 12.99
C GLU A 110 -0.36 5.64 14.01
N LEU A 111 -1.57 5.19 13.70
CA LEU A 111 -2.29 4.26 14.55
C LEU A 111 -1.56 2.91 14.70
N LEU A 112 -0.98 2.39 13.60
CA LEU A 112 -0.21 1.14 13.65
C LEU A 112 1.06 1.26 14.51
N LYS A 113 1.70 2.44 14.54
CA LYS A 113 2.85 2.71 15.42
C LYS A 113 2.49 2.76 16.90
N GLN A 114 1.24 3.12 17.23
CA GLN A 114 0.76 3.20 18.61
C GLN A 114 0.41 1.82 19.19
N VAL A 115 0.29 0.78 18.35
CA VAL A 115 -0.07 -0.57 18.82
C VAL A 115 1.10 -1.19 19.57
N ASP A 116 0.89 -1.47 20.86
CA ASP A 116 1.77 -2.29 21.67
C ASP A 116 1.37 -3.76 21.51
N ILE A 117 2.16 -4.50 20.71
CA ILE A 117 1.85 -5.90 20.36
C ILE A 117 1.86 -6.79 21.60
N ASP A 118 2.82 -6.61 22.49
CA ASP A 118 3.00 -7.49 23.67
C ASP A 118 1.82 -7.34 24.61
N LYS A 119 1.42 -6.09 24.90
CA LYS A 119 0.25 -5.79 25.71
C LYS A 119 -1.05 -6.32 25.10
N GLU A 120 -1.26 -6.08 23.81
CA GLU A 120 -2.46 -6.54 23.08
C GLU A 120 -2.57 -8.08 23.09
N VAL A 121 -1.46 -8.80 22.95
CA VAL A 121 -1.41 -10.28 23.02
C VAL A 121 -1.81 -10.76 24.40
N GLU A 122 -1.31 -10.14 25.48
CA GLU A 122 -1.67 -10.51 26.84
C GLU A 122 -3.15 -10.24 27.14
N ASP A 123 -3.66 -9.06 26.76
CA ASP A 123 -5.06 -8.68 26.98
C ASP A 123 -6.02 -9.61 26.22
N LEU A 124 -5.68 -9.97 24.97
CA LEU A 124 -6.47 -10.92 24.19
C LEU A 124 -6.47 -12.34 24.78
N ARG A 125 -5.34 -12.80 25.33
CA ARG A 125 -5.30 -14.12 26.02
C ARG A 125 -6.23 -14.15 27.22
N ARG A 126 -6.26 -13.08 28.03
CA ARG A 126 -7.19 -12.96 29.18
C ARG A 126 -8.64 -12.91 28.71
N GLU A 127 -8.96 -12.15 27.66
CA GLU A 127 -10.32 -12.05 27.14
C GLU A 127 -10.83 -13.39 26.57
N LEU A 128 -9.95 -14.19 25.97
CA LEU A 128 -10.30 -15.50 25.40
C LEU A 128 -10.74 -16.53 26.46
N GLU A 129 -10.29 -16.41 27.71
CA GLU A 129 -10.69 -17.31 28.81
C GLU A 129 -12.19 -17.19 29.10
N ASN A 130 -12.76 -15.99 28.96
CA ASN A 130 -14.13 -15.68 29.30
C ASN A 130 -15.06 -15.54 28.09
N THR A 131 -14.56 -15.78 26.86
CA THR A 131 -15.32 -15.53 25.64
C THR A 131 -15.63 -16.84 24.90
N THR A 132 -16.88 -16.97 24.40
CA THR A 132 -17.37 -18.11 23.64
C THR A 132 -18.01 -17.69 22.30
N GLY A 133 -18.33 -18.67 21.45
CA GLY A 133 -19.06 -18.44 20.19
C GLY A 133 -18.27 -17.69 19.12
N GLN A 134 -18.95 -16.92 18.31
CA GLN A 134 -18.37 -16.17 17.17
C GLN A 134 -17.34 -15.12 17.59
N LYS A 135 -17.55 -14.50 18.75
CA LYS A 135 -16.60 -13.53 19.30
C LYS A 135 -15.25 -14.19 19.56
N ARG A 136 -15.24 -15.41 20.13
CA ARG A 136 -14.00 -16.18 20.35
C ARG A 136 -13.24 -16.45 19.05
N ILE A 137 -13.93 -16.83 17.97
CA ILE A 137 -13.29 -17.08 16.66
C ILE A 137 -12.62 -15.82 16.13
N ARG A 138 -13.24 -14.66 16.28
CA ARG A 138 -12.64 -13.38 15.87
C ARG A 138 -11.41 -13.04 16.70
N LEU A 139 -11.47 -13.22 18.02
CA LEU A 139 -10.35 -12.96 18.94
C LEU A 139 -9.16 -13.90 18.66
N VAL A 140 -9.41 -15.18 18.39
CA VAL A 140 -8.36 -16.13 18.02
C VAL A 140 -7.65 -15.68 16.74
N LYS A 141 -8.37 -15.31 15.69
CA LYS A 141 -7.77 -14.80 14.44
C LYS A 141 -6.95 -13.54 14.66
N ARG A 142 -7.40 -12.66 15.57
CA ARG A 142 -6.67 -11.45 15.92
C ARG A 142 -5.40 -11.80 16.69
N LEU A 143 -5.49 -12.67 17.68
CA LEU A 143 -4.37 -13.16 18.47
C LEU A 143 -3.30 -13.82 17.58
N ASP A 144 -3.70 -14.74 16.69
CA ASP A 144 -2.77 -15.41 15.77
C ASP A 144 -2.01 -14.39 14.89
N CYS A 145 -2.70 -13.34 14.46
CA CYS A 145 -2.07 -12.28 13.68
C CYS A 145 -1.04 -11.48 14.49
N LEU A 146 -1.37 -11.11 15.72
CA LEU A 146 -0.46 -10.35 16.60
C LEU A 146 0.73 -11.17 17.07
N VAL A 147 0.51 -12.45 17.41
CA VAL A 147 1.59 -13.39 17.76
C VAL A 147 2.56 -13.56 16.58
N ALA A 148 2.06 -13.65 15.34
CA ALA A 148 2.91 -13.71 14.15
C ALA A 148 3.78 -12.46 13.97
N PHE A 149 3.29 -11.26 14.34
CA PHE A 149 4.10 -10.04 14.38
C PHE A 149 5.14 -10.09 15.50
N GLN A 150 4.76 -10.53 16.69
CA GLN A 150 5.63 -10.68 17.84
C GLN A 150 6.81 -11.63 17.56
N GLU A 151 6.53 -12.83 17.05
CA GLU A 151 7.53 -13.86 16.74
C GLU A 151 8.45 -13.46 15.58
N SER A 152 7.93 -12.79 14.55
CA SER A 152 8.71 -12.39 13.39
C SER A 152 9.54 -11.12 13.61
N GLY A 153 9.25 -10.34 14.66
CA GLY A 153 9.87 -9.03 14.90
C GLY A 153 9.49 -7.96 13.86
N ASN A 154 8.53 -8.24 12.99
CA ASN A 154 8.04 -7.26 12.01
C ASN A 154 7.19 -6.22 12.71
N LYS A 155 7.32 -4.96 12.25
CA LYS A 155 6.52 -3.85 12.79
C LYS A 155 5.23 -3.68 11.99
N PRO A 156 4.07 -3.48 12.66
CA PRO A 156 2.79 -3.30 11.97
C PRO A 156 2.77 -2.12 10.98
N GLU A 157 3.48 -1.03 11.28
CA GLU A 157 3.55 0.13 10.39
C GLU A 157 4.22 -0.16 9.04
N TRP A 158 4.96 -1.28 8.89
CA TRP A 158 5.53 -1.68 7.60
C TRP A 158 4.50 -2.19 6.58
N MET A 159 3.26 -2.40 7.00
CA MET A 159 2.15 -2.62 6.07
C MET A 159 1.78 -1.38 5.25
N VAL A 160 2.31 -0.22 5.62
CA VAL A 160 2.19 1.05 4.89
C VAL A 160 3.55 1.40 4.29
N LEU A 161 3.56 1.67 2.99
CA LEU A 161 4.77 1.91 2.21
C LEU A 161 5.09 3.40 2.13
N ASP A 162 6.31 3.78 2.47
CA ASP A 162 6.89 5.10 2.16
C ASP A 162 7.68 5.06 0.85
N VAL A 163 8.24 3.90 0.54
CA VAL A 163 9.05 3.66 -0.65
C VAL A 163 8.48 2.44 -1.38
N LEU A 164 8.25 2.60 -2.67
CA LEU A 164 7.73 1.55 -3.53
C LEU A 164 8.89 0.85 -4.25
N PRO A 165 9.07 -0.47 -4.13
CA PRO A 165 10.08 -1.19 -4.87
C PRO A 165 9.71 -1.29 -6.36
N VAL A 166 10.71 -1.13 -7.23
CA VAL A 166 10.58 -1.29 -8.68
C VAL A 166 11.36 -2.52 -9.12
N ILE A 167 10.67 -3.48 -9.71
CA ILE A 167 11.29 -4.72 -10.15
C ILE A 167 12.30 -4.47 -11.28
N PRO A 168 13.32 -5.34 -11.43
CA PRO A 168 14.35 -5.19 -12.44
C PRO A 168 13.80 -5.08 -13.88
N PRO A 169 14.49 -4.36 -14.78
CA PRO A 169 14.00 -4.11 -16.15
C PRO A 169 13.72 -5.36 -16.98
N GLU A 170 14.49 -6.43 -16.83
CA GLU A 170 14.26 -7.68 -17.57
C GLU A 170 13.00 -8.43 -17.14
N LEU A 171 12.47 -8.17 -15.94
CA LEU A 171 11.20 -8.74 -15.48
C LEU A 171 9.98 -7.97 -16.00
N ARG A 172 10.22 -6.78 -16.60
CA ARG A 172 9.20 -5.93 -17.24
C ARG A 172 9.69 -5.42 -18.60
N PRO A 173 9.94 -6.31 -19.55
CA PRO A 173 10.64 -5.97 -20.79
C PRO A 173 9.86 -4.98 -21.65
N MET A 174 10.63 -4.19 -22.41
CA MET A 174 10.16 -3.37 -23.52
C MET A 174 10.91 -3.82 -24.76
N ILE A 175 10.19 -4.30 -25.78
CA ILE A 175 10.75 -4.87 -27.01
C ILE A 175 10.33 -4.01 -28.19
N GLN A 176 11.27 -3.66 -29.06
CA GLN A 176 10.97 -3.01 -30.32
C GLN A 176 10.45 -4.04 -31.31
N LEU A 177 9.32 -3.76 -31.93
CA LEU A 177 8.72 -4.54 -33.00
C LEU A 177 9.13 -3.96 -34.35
N ASP A 178 8.94 -4.75 -35.39
CA ASP A 178 9.10 -4.29 -36.77
C ASP A 178 8.20 -3.07 -37.06
N GLY A 179 8.72 -2.09 -37.77
CA GLY A 179 8.03 -0.83 -38.04
C GLY A 179 8.14 0.22 -36.92
N GLY A 180 9.12 0.09 -36.00
CA GLY A 180 9.43 1.10 -34.98
C GLY A 180 8.45 1.18 -33.79
N ARG A 181 7.48 0.26 -33.72
CA ARG A 181 6.56 0.16 -32.58
C ARG A 181 7.20 -0.59 -31.41
N PHE A 182 6.81 -0.25 -30.20
CA PHE A 182 7.27 -0.93 -28.98
C PHE A 182 6.16 -1.77 -28.35
N ALA A 183 6.48 -3.02 -28.03
CA ALA A 183 5.67 -3.83 -27.12
C ALA A 183 6.26 -3.71 -25.72
N THR A 184 5.43 -3.39 -24.74
CA THR A 184 5.88 -3.20 -23.37
C THR A 184 5.05 -4.02 -22.40
N SER A 185 5.66 -4.40 -21.27
CA SER A 185 4.94 -5.02 -20.17
C SER A 185 3.91 -4.05 -19.56
N ASP A 186 2.76 -4.56 -19.16
CA ASP A 186 1.72 -3.78 -18.46
C ASP A 186 2.24 -3.12 -17.18
N LEU A 187 3.25 -3.73 -16.52
CA LEU A 187 3.88 -3.15 -15.33
C LEU A 187 4.55 -1.80 -15.61
N ASN A 188 5.11 -1.59 -16.78
CA ASN A 188 5.73 -0.31 -17.14
C ASN A 188 4.68 0.81 -17.20
N ASP A 189 3.46 0.52 -17.67
CA ASP A 189 2.36 1.49 -17.67
C ASP A 189 1.87 1.78 -16.24
N LEU A 190 1.76 0.76 -15.39
CA LEU A 190 1.38 0.91 -13.99
C LEU A 190 2.41 1.73 -13.21
N TYR A 191 3.71 1.46 -13.35
CA TYR A 191 4.76 2.28 -12.75
C TYR A 191 4.75 3.72 -13.27
N ARG A 192 4.57 3.93 -14.57
CA ARG A 192 4.48 5.28 -15.15
C ARG A 192 3.31 6.06 -14.55
N ARG A 193 2.16 5.43 -14.34
CA ARG A 193 0.99 6.07 -13.68
C ARG A 193 1.32 6.50 -12.25
N ILE A 194 2.01 5.65 -11.50
CA ILE A 194 2.44 5.97 -10.13
C ILE A 194 3.42 7.15 -10.14
N ILE A 195 4.44 7.12 -10.99
CA ILE A 195 5.43 8.21 -11.08
C ILE A 195 4.76 9.53 -11.42
N ASN A 196 3.85 9.54 -12.40
CA ASN A 196 3.14 10.76 -12.80
C ASN A 196 2.28 11.32 -11.65
N ARG A 197 1.54 10.47 -10.93
CA ARG A 197 0.75 10.88 -9.76
C ARG A 197 1.64 11.37 -8.63
N ASN A 198 2.71 10.65 -8.35
CA ASN A 198 3.67 11.02 -7.32
C ASN A 198 4.32 12.38 -7.58
N ASN A 199 4.78 12.62 -8.80
CA ASN A 199 5.38 13.90 -9.21
C ASN A 199 4.35 15.04 -9.15
N ARG A 200 3.11 14.77 -9.54
CA ARG A 200 2.03 15.76 -9.44
C ARG A 200 1.73 16.10 -7.98
N LEU A 201 1.67 15.09 -7.10
CA LEU A 201 1.46 15.30 -5.66
C LEU A 201 2.60 16.11 -5.05
N LYS A 202 3.87 15.82 -5.38
CA LYS A 202 5.03 16.60 -4.93
C LYS A 202 4.88 18.07 -5.30
N LYS A 203 4.55 18.37 -6.55
CA LYS A 203 4.32 19.75 -7.00
C LYS A 203 3.17 20.44 -6.27
N LEU A 204 2.06 19.75 -6.02
CA LEU A 204 0.93 20.31 -5.29
C LEU A 204 1.29 20.64 -3.83
N LEU A 205 2.10 19.80 -3.20
CA LEU A 205 2.61 20.05 -1.84
C LEU A 205 3.57 21.24 -1.80
N GLU A 206 4.49 21.34 -2.76
CA GLU A 206 5.44 22.44 -2.89
C GLU A 206 4.74 23.80 -3.14
N LEU A 207 3.65 23.78 -3.91
CA LEU A 207 2.85 24.97 -4.22
C LEU A 207 1.85 25.37 -3.11
N GLY A 208 1.75 24.59 -2.02
CA GLY A 208 0.77 24.84 -0.98
C GLY A 208 -0.69 24.75 -1.45
N ALA A 209 -0.99 23.82 -2.35
CA ALA A 209 -2.33 23.67 -2.93
C ALA A 209 -3.40 23.40 -1.85
N PRO A 210 -4.68 23.76 -2.09
CA PRO A 210 -5.78 23.51 -1.16
C PRO A 210 -5.87 22.05 -0.73
N THR A 211 -6.16 21.82 0.55
CA THR A 211 -6.18 20.48 1.18
C THR A 211 -7.03 19.46 0.40
N ILE A 212 -8.18 19.88 -0.10
CA ILE A 212 -9.08 18.99 -0.86
C ILE A 212 -8.45 18.48 -2.16
N ILE A 213 -7.64 19.31 -2.83
CA ILE A 213 -6.93 18.91 -4.06
C ILE A 213 -5.81 17.94 -3.71
N VAL A 214 -5.06 18.21 -2.64
CA VAL A 214 -3.99 17.34 -2.14
C VAL A 214 -4.56 15.99 -1.71
N GLN A 215 -5.66 15.96 -0.96
CA GLN A 215 -6.33 14.72 -0.54
C GLN A 215 -6.79 13.89 -1.74
N ASN A 216 -7.38 14.54 -2.75
CA ASN A 216 -7.80 13.85 -3.97
C ASN A 216 -6.60 13.24 -4.74
N GLU A 217 -5.47 13.94 -4.84
CA GLU A 217 -4.27 13.39 -5.48
C GLU A 217 -3.62 12.28 -4.64
N LYS A 218 -3.60 12.39 -3.31
CA LYS A 218 -3.20 11.31 -2.41
C LYS A 218 -4.06 10.05 -2.60
N ARG A 219 -5.38 10.21 -2.73
CA ARG A 219 -6.31 9.12 -3.02
C ARG A 219 -6.01 8.46 -4.37
N MET A 220 -5.78 9.26 -5.41
CA MET A 220 -5.44 8.74 -6.74
C MET A 220 -4.09 8.04 -6.77
N LEU A 221 -3.11 8.49 -5.98
CA LEU A 221 -1.83 7.82 -5.80
C LEU A 221 -2.02 6.46 -5.12
N GLN A 222 -2.82 6.39 -4.05
CA GLN A 222 -3.19 5.15 -3.37
C GLN A 222 -3.83 4.15 -4.35
N GLU A 223 -4.78 4.59 -5.17
CA GLU A 223 -5.43 3.75 -6.18
C GLU A 223 -4.45 3.25 -7.26
N ALA A 224 -3.48 4.08 -7.66
CA ALA A 224 -2.45 3.67 -8.60
C ALA A 224 -1.50 2.61 -8.01
N VAL A 225 -1.13 2.73 -6.75
CA VAL A 225 -0.33 1.72 -6.03
C VAL A 225 -1.12 0.42 -5.87
N ASP A 226 -2.40 0.49 -5.52
CA ASP A 226 -3.28 -0.69 -5.43
C ASP A 226 -3.34 -1.46 -6.74
N SER A 227 -3.47 -0.75 -7.88
CA SER A 227 -3.53 -1.36 -9.20
C SER A 227 -2.22 -2.03 -9.62
N LEU A 228 -1.08 -1.55 -9.15
CA LEU A 228 0.21 -2.20 -9.38
C LEU A 228 0.29 -3.57 -8.68
N PHE A 229 -0.15 -3.64 -7.42
CA PHE A 229 -0.08 -4.88 -6.65
C PHE A 229 -1.18 -5.87 -7.02
N ASP A 230 -2.43 -5.45 -7.09
CA ASP A 230 -3.58 -6.33 -7.37
C ASP A 230 -4.71 -5.56 -8.08
N ASN A 231 -4.56 -5.40 -9.39
CA ASN A 231 -5.50 -4.65 -10.22
C ASN A 231 -6.89 -5.30 -10.23
N GLY A 232 -7.92 -4.52 -9.90
CA GLY A 232 -9.31 -4.98 -9.80
C GLY A 232 -9.69 -5.59 -8.45
N ARG A 233 -8.80 -5.62 -7.47
CA ARG A 233 -9.13 -6.06 -6.09
C ARG A 233 -10.09 -5.10 -5.40
N ARG A 234 -9.98 -3.81 -5.70
CA ARG A 234 -10.86 -2.75 -5.23
C ARG A 234 -11.50 -2.02 -6.41
N GLY A 235 -12.77 -2.30 -6.67
CA GLY A 235 -13.54 -1.65 -7.72
C GLY A 235 -13.14 -2.07 -9.14
N ARG A 236 -13.29 -1.16 -10.09
CA ARG A 236 -13.00 -1.43 -11.50
C ARG A 236 -11.51 -1.53 -11.76
N SER A 237 -11.12 -2.52 -12.56
CA SER A 237 -9.73 -2.67 -13.00
C SER A 237 -9.29 -1.48 -13.85
N VAL A 238 -8.05 -1.07 -13.66
CA VAL A 238 -7.37 -0.14 -14.56
C VAL A 238 -7.13 -0.84 -15.90
N THR A 239 -7.51 -0.20 -16.99
CA THR A 239 -7.43 -0.76 -18.33
C THR A 239 -6.40 -0.04 -19.19
N GLY A 240 -5.88 -0.76 -20.17
CA GLY A 240 -5.04 -0.24 -21.25
C GLY A 240 -5.84 -0.08 -22.55
N ALA A 241 -5.14 -0.13 -23.68
CA ALA A 241 -5.75 -0.08 -25.01
C ALA A 241 -6.77 -1.21 -25.19
N GLY A 242 -7.91 -0.91 -25.83
CA GLY A 242 -8.98 -1.87 -26.08
C GLY A 242 -9.72 -2.33 -24.80
N ASN A 243 -9.76 -1.52 -23.75
CA ASN A 243 -10.40 -1.84 -22.47
C ASN A 243 -9.93 -3.13 -21.80
N ARG A 244 -8.76 -3.65 -22.18
CA ARG A 244 -8.14 -4.82 -21.55
C ARG A 244 -7.61 -4.43 -20.18
N ALA A 245 -7.96 -5.18 -19.14
CA ALA A 245 -7.40 -5.00 -17.80
C ALA A 245 -5.88 -5.22 -17.81
N LEU A 246 -5.12 -4.29 -17.21
CA LEU A 246 -3.67 -4.41 -17.09
C LEU A 246 -3.30 -5.50 -16.07
N LYS A 247 -2.28 -6.30 -16.42
CA LYS A 247 -1.75 -7.34 -15.54
C LYS A 247 -0.91 -6.73 -14.42
N SER A 248 -1.36 -6.90 -13.19
CA SER A 248 -0.67 -6.48 -11.97
C SER A 248 0.41 -7.49 -11.54
N LEU A 249 1.20 -7.14 -10.52
CA LEU A 249 2.16 -8.07 -9.90
C LEU A 249 1.49 -9.36 -9.41
N SER A 250 0.32 -9.24 -8.77
CA SER A 250 -0.47 -10.39 -8.32
C SER A 250 -0.84 -11.31 -9.49
N SER A 251 -1.25 -10.75 -10.62
CA SER A 251 -1.59 -11.52 -11.83
C SER A 251 -0.39 -12.23 -12.44
N MET A 252 0.82 -11.67 -12.28
CA MET A 252 2.05 -12.30 -12.76
C MET A 252 2.53 -13.46 -11.90
N LEU A 253 2.12 -13.51 -10.64
CA LEU A 253 2.48 -14.58 -9.70
C LEU A 253 1.43 -15.68 -9.65
N LYS A 254 0.16 -15.29 -9.58
CA LYS A 254 -1.01 -16.16 -9.48
C LYS A 254 -1.44 -16.69 -10.85
N SER A 255 -2.24 -17.45 -11.17
CA SER A 255 -2.77 -17.97 -12.44
C SER A 255 -1.99 -19.15 -13.05
N LYS A 256 -2.63 -19.81 -14.00
CA LYS A 256 -2.01 -20.90 -14.78
C LYS A 256 -0.79 -20.44 -15.57
N GLN A 257 -0.78 -19.18 -16.01
CA GLN A 257 0.31 -18.54 -16.76
C GLN A 257 1.24 -17.72 -15.84
N GLY A 258 1.02 -17.77 -14.51
CA GLY A 258 1.85 -17.09 -13.53
C GLY A 258 3.21 -17.77 -13.34
N ARG A 259 4.15 -17.05 -12.75
CA ARG A 259 5.55 -17.47 -12.57
C ARG A 259 5.66 -18.80 -11.80
N PHE A 260 4.87 -19.01 -10.76
CA PHE A 260 4.94 -20.27 -9.98
C PHE A 260 4.54 -21.48 -10.81
N ARG A 261 3.42 -21.43 -11.51
CA ARG A 261 2.90 -22.60 -12.24
C ARG A 261 3.58 -22.82 -13.60
N GLN A 262 3.88 -21.75 -14.35
CA GLN A 262 4.42 -21.85 -15.71
C GLN A 262 5.94 -21.90 -15.76
N ASN A 263 6.63 -21.12 -14.92
CA ASN A 263 8.07 -20.95 -15.04
C ASN A 263 8.88 -21.69 -13.96
N LEU A 264 8.29 -22.06 -12.84
CA LEU A 264 8.96 -22.77 -11.75
C LEU A 264 8.52 -24.23 -11.65
N LEU A 265 7.23 -24.52 -11.46
CA LEU A 265 6.72 -25.89 -11.30
C LEU A 265 6.60 -26.63 -12.64
N GLY A 266 6.22 -25.95 -13.71
CA GLY A 266 6.06 -26.50 -15.05
C GLY A 266 7.22 -26.23 -16.00
N LYS A 267 8.39 -25.88 -15.49
CA LYS A 267 9.56 -25.56 -16.30
C LYS A 267 10.05 -26.77 -17.10
N ARG A 268 10.11 -26.63 -18.43
CA ARG A 268 10.81 -27.60 -19.28
C ARG A 268 12.31 -27.36 -19.13
N VAL A 269 13.03 -28.40 -18.86
CA VAL A 269 14.50 -28.39 -18.75
C VAL A 269 15.09 -28.75 -20.10
#